data_79aa71127908eb65039f7405192cdac8
#
_entry.id   79aa71127908eb65039f7405192cdac8
#
_cell.length_a   1.000
_cell.length_b   1.000
_cell.length_c   1.000
_cell.angle_alpha   90.00
_cell.angle_beta   90.00
_cell.angle_gamma   90.00
#
_symmetry.space_group_name_H-M   'P 1'
#
loop_
_entity.id
_entity.type
_entity.pdbx_description
1 polymer ?
#
loop_
_entity_poly.entity_id
_entity_poly.type
_entity_poly.pdbx_seq_one_letter_code
_entity_poly.pdbx_strand_id
1 'polypeptide(L)'
;MTIAAMLLAKKFYKLKPSPMLAYGTLGLLFVNISVGGVLTNFAAPPVLMVAGKWGLTSMEMFLHFGDKAVVGILLSTGVYYAFFRKELNELANKLEDHDGDGKGDLQDDHSRPIPAWVTITHLLFMAWTVYFAHTPALFIGGFLFFLAFRQGTAHHQFNVQLRGPILVGFFLAGLVIHGGLQGWWLGPV
;
A
#
# COMPACT_ATOMS: atom_id res chain seq x y z
N MET A 1 -0.01 -1.14 -2.93
CA MET A 1 0.52 0.16 -2.48
C MET A 1 1.85 0.05 -1.73
N THR A 2 1.97 -0.76 -0.69
CA THR A 2 3.23 -0.91 0.09
C THR A 2 4.42 -1.32 -0.77
N ILE A 3 4.24 -2.24 -1.72
CA ILE A 3 5.30 -2.71 -2.62
C ILE A 3 5.75 -1.58 -3.57
N ALA A 4 4.81 -0.84 -4.16
CA ALA A 4 5.14 0.29 -5.02
C ALA A 4 5.87 1.40 -4.26
N ALA A 5 5.43 1.69 -3.02
CA ALA A 5 6.11 2.63 -2.13
C ALA A 5 7.52 2.17 -1.76
N MET A 6 7.73 0.89 -1.49
CA MET A 6 9.06 0.34 -1.19
C MET A 6 10.00 0.39 -2.39
N LEU A 7 9.50 0.09 -3.60
CA LEU A 7 10.30 0.16 -4.82
C LEU A 7 10.68 1.60 -5.16
N LEU A 8 9.72 2.52 -5.04
CA LEU A 8 9.95 3.94 -5.25
C LEU A 8 10.93 4.49 -4.20
N ALA A 9 10.74 4.12 -2.94
CA ALA A 9 11.60 4.54 -1.84
C ALA A 9 13.06 4.15 -2.08
N LYS A 10 13.34 2.91 -2.49
CA LYS A 10 14.71 2.47 -2.78
C LYS A 10 15.41 3.36 -3.83
N LYS A 11 14.73 3.63 -4.96
CA LYS A 11 15.28 4.48 -6.03
C LYS A 11 15.40 5.94 -5.57
N PHE A 12 14.35 6.48 -4.96
CA PHE A 12 14.29 7.86 -4.52
C PHE A 12 15.35 8.20 -3.46
N TYR A 13 15.50 7.35 -2.43
CA TYR A 13 16.49 7.62 -1.37
C TYR A 13 17.95 7.37 -1.80
N LYS A 14 18.19 6.54 -2.83
CA LYS A 14 19.52 6.43 -3.45
C LYS A 14 20.01 7.75 -4.05
N LEU A 15 19.11 8.59 -4.54
CA LEU A 15 19.42 9.91 -5.10
C LEU A 15 19.78 10.96 -4.05
N LYS A 16 19.73 10.61 -2.75
CA LYS A 16 20.03 11.50 -1.63
C LYS A 16 19.25 12.83 -1.71
N PRO A 17 17.91 12.78 -1.74
CA PRO A 17 17.09 13.99 -1.72
C PRO A 17 17.37 14.81 -0.46
N SER A 18 17.02 16.09 -0.46
CA SER A 18 17.07 16.91 0.76
C SER A 18 16.17 16.30 1.86
N PRO A 19 16.49 16.50 3.13
CA PRO A 19 15.63 16.04 4.22
C PRO A 19 14.18 16.55 4.09
N MET A 20 14.02 17.79 3.62
CA MET A 20 12.70 18.40 3.45
C MET A 20 11.89 17.69 2.35
N LEU A 21 12.50 17.37 1.21
CA LEU A 21 11.87 16.62 0.14
C LEU A 21 11.56 15.18 0.58
N ALA A 22 12.50 14.54 1.29
CA ALA A 22 12.33 13.18 1.80
C ALA A 22 11.10 13.05 2.74
N TYR A 23 10.99 13.96 3.72
CA TYR A 23 9.84 14.00 4.63
C TYR A 23 8.55 14.45 3.93
N GLY A 24 8.64 15.41 3.00
CA GLY A 24 7.49 15.83 2.19
C GLY A 24 6.93 14.70 1.35
N THR A 25 7.79 13.88 0.73
CA THR A 25 7.37 12.68 -0.03
C THR A 25 6.71 11.63 0.86
N LEU A 26 7.27 11.39 2.05
CA LEU A 26 6.68 10.48 3.05
C LEU A 26 5.30 10.97 3.51
N GLY A 27 5.17 12.28 3.78
CA GLY A 27 3.90 12.92 4.14
C GLY A 27 2.86 12.79 3.03
N LEU A 28 3.24 13.07 1.78
CA LEU A 28 2.36 12.91 0.62
C LEU A 28 1.89 11.46 0.46
N LEU A 29 2.81 10.49 0.56
CA LEU A 29 2.47 9.06 0.51
C LEU A 29 1.46 8.70 1.60
N PHE A 30 1.69 9.14 2.82
CA PHE A 30 0.80 8.88 3.95
C PHE A 30 -0.59 9.45 3.73
N VAL A 31 -0.69 10.70 3.28
CA VAL A 31 -1.97 11.36 2.99
C VAL A 31 -2.71 10.63 1.86
N ASN A 32 -2.04 10.35 0.75
CA ASN A 32 -2.67 9.72 -0.41
C ASN A 32 -3.10 8.28 -0.13
N ILE A 33 -2.34 7.52 0.67
CA ILE A 33 -2.73 6.18 1.11
C ILE A 33 -3.95 6.25 2.04
N SER A 34 -3.97 7.20 2.96
CA SER A 34 -5.08 7.37 3.91
C SER A 34 -6.37 7.79 3.20
N VAL A 35 -6.28 8.77 2.30
CA VAL A 35 -7.43 9.23 1.50
C VAL A 35 -7.90 8.15 0.53
N GLY A 36 -6.98 7.47 -0.16
CA GLY A 36 -7.32 6.36 -1.05
C GLY A 36 -7.93 5.16 -0.34
N GLY A 37 -7.59 4.97 0.94
CA GLY A 37 -8.16 3.90 1.78
C GLY A 37 -9.66 4.07 2.08
N VAL A 38 -10.20 5.29 1.93
CA VAL A 38 -11.64 5.56 2.14
C VAL A 38 -12.49 5.12 0.93
N LEU A 39 -11.88 4.85 -0.22
CA LEU A 39 -12.61 4.48 -1.44
C LEU A 39 -13.25 3.08 -1.40
N THR A 40 -12.85 2.25 -0.46
CA THR A 40 -13.40 0.90 -0.29
C THR A 40 -13.70 0.62 1.18
N ASN A 41 -14.66 -0.25 1.45
CA ASN A 41 -15.08 -0.59 2.82
C ASN A 41 -14.08 -1.48 3.57
N PHE A 42 -12.96 -1.89 2.96
CA PHE A 42 -11.99 -2.81 3.55
C PHE A 42 -10.53 -2.35 3.49
N ALA A 43 -10.21 -1.28 2.74
CA ALA A 43 -8.81 -0.92 2.50
C ALA A 43 -8.14 -0.20 3.67
N ALA A 44 -8.88 0.55 4.47
CA ALA A 44 -8.37 1.25 5.64
C ALA A 44 -8.95 0.69 6.94
N PRO A 45 -8.12 0.45 7.97
CA PRO A 45 -8.58 -0.11 9.24
C PRO A 45 -9.71 0.69 9.91
N PRO A 46 -9.67 2.02 9.99
CA PRO A 46 -10.77 2.80 10.56
C PRO A 46 -12.07 2.63 9.79
N VAL A 47 -11.99 2.54 8.46
CA VAL A 47 -13.16 2.34 7.61
C VAL A 47 -13.76 0.94 7.83
N LEU A 48 -12.91 -0.09 7.92
CA LEU A 48 -13.36 -1.46 8.18
C LEU A 48 -14.17 -1.55 9.49
N MET A 49 -13.78 -0.79 10.52
CA MET A 49 -14.48 -0.78 11.81
C MET A 49 -15.89 -0.21 11.72
N VAL A 50 -16.10 0.83 10.91
CA VAL A 50 -17.39 1.53 10.82
C VAL A 50 -18.25 1.02 9.67
N ALA A 51 -17.67 0.56 8.58
CA ALA A 51 -18.39 0.12 7.38
C ALA A 51 -19.40 -0.97 7.67
N GLY A 52 -19.03 -1.96 8.49
CA GLY A 52 -19.94 -3.05 8.91
C GLY A 52 -21.11 -2.56 9.76
N LYS A 53 -20.88 -1.57 10.64
CA LYS A 53 -21.92 -0.98 11.50
C LYS A 53 -22.89 -0.11 10.71
N TRP A 54 -22.42 0.58 9.70
CA TRP A 54 -23.22 1.49 8.85
C TRP A 54 -23.75 0.81 7.58
N GLY A 55 -23.43 -0.46 7.37
CA GLY A 55 -23.85 -1.20 6.18
C GLY A 55 -23.27 -0.66 4.87
N LEU A 56 -22.12 0.01 4.93
CA LEU A 56 -21.51 0.65 3.76
C LEU A 56 -20.83 -0.40 2.87
N THR A 57 -21.26 -0.45 1.63
CA THR A 57 -20.61 -1.22 0.57
C THR A 57 -19.46 -0.42 -0.08
N SER A 58 -18.51 -1.10 -0.74
CA SER A 58 -17.45 -0.42 -1.48
C SER A 58 -17.99 0.52 -2.57
N MET A 59 -19.11 0.17 -3.20
CA MET A 59 -19.73 1.01 -4.23
C MET A 59 -20.30 2.30 -3.63
N GLU A 60 -20.95 2.22 -2.48
CA GLU A 60 -21.47 3.40 -1.77
C GLU A 60 -20.33 4.28 -1.28
N MET A 61 -19.25 3.70 -0.75
CA MET A 61 -18.05 4.44 -0.36
C MET A 61 -17.46 5.20 -1.57
N PHE A 62 -17.33 4.53 -2.70
CA PHE A 62 -16.81 5.16 -3.92
C PHE A 62 -17.70 6.28 -4.42
N LEU A 63 -19.01 6.10 -4.43
CA LEU A 63 -19.98 7.11 -4.90
C LEU A 63 -20.07 8.34 -3.97
N HIS A 64 -19.92 8.15 -2.65
CA HIS A 64 -20.04 9.24 -1.68
C HIS A 64 -18.72 9.97 -1.40
N PHE A 65 -17.61 9.28 -1.48
CA PHE A 65 -16.29 9.81 -1.09
C PHE A 65 -15.29 9.85 -2.26
N GLY A 66 -15.60 9.21 -3.40
CA GLY A 66 -14.68 9.09 -4.52
C GLY A 66 -14.27 10.42 -5.13
N ASP A 67 -15.23 11.30 -5.37
CA ASP A 67 -15.01 12.66 -5.88
C ASP A 67 -14.10 13.47 -4.96
N LYS A 68 -14.38 13.43 -3.66
CA LYS A 68 -13.62 14.14 -2.62
C LYS A 68 -12.22 13.57 -2.47
N ALA A 69 -12.08 12.25 -2.53
CA ALA A 69 -10.79 11.58 -2.48
C ALA A 69 -9.92 11.94 -3.69
N VAL A 70 -10.49 11.93 -4.91
CA VAL A 70 -9.75 12.33 -6.13
C VAL A 70 -9.30 13.78 -6.04
N VAL A 71 -10.19 14.70 -5.65
CA VAL A 71 -9.84 16.11 -5.46
C VAL A 71 -8.75 16.27 -4.39
N GLY A 72 -8.87 15.59 -3.26
CA GLY A 72 -7.88 15.63 -2.18
C GLY A 72 -6.51 15.13 -2.62
N ILE A 73 -6.44 14.02 -3.37
CA ILE A 73 -5.19 13.44 -3.91
C ILE A 73 -4.57 14.39 -4.95
N LEU A 74 -5.36 14.95 -5.84
CA LEU A 74 -4.87 15.90 -6.85
C LEU A 74 -4.35 17.18 -6.21
N LEU A 75 -5.07 17.74 -5.23
CA LEU A 75 -4.64 18.93 -4.51
C LEU A 75 -3.35 18.69 -3.71
N SER A 76 -3.29 17.61 -2.93
CA SER A 76 -2.09 17.29 -2.14
C SER A 76 -0.87 17.06 -3.02
N THR A 77 -1.06 16.35 -4.14
CA THR A 77 0.01 16.10 -5.12
C THR A 77 0.41 17.39 -5.84
N GLY A 78 -0.57 18.25 -6.20
CA GLY A 78 -0.31 19.53 -6.85
C GLY A 78 0.45 20.49 -5.94
N VAL A 79 0.05 20.60 -4.68
CA VAL A 79 0.76 21.40 -3.66
C VAL A 79 2.19 20.88 -3.47
N TYR A 80 2.36 19.58 -3.30
CA TYR A 80 3.68 18.97 -3.19
C TYR A 80 4.55 19.29 -4.41
N TYR A 81 4.02 19.10 -5.62
CA TYR A 81 4.75 19.41 -6.84
C TYR A 81 5.11 20.89 -6.94
N ALA A 82 4.21 21.80 -6.59
CA ALA A 82 4.45 23.25 -6.61
C ALA A 82 5.62 23.64 -5.69
N PHE A 83 5.69 23.03 -4.49
CA PHE A 83 6.76 23.30 -3.53
C PHE A 83 8.11 22.70 -3.94
N PHE A 84 8.11 21.48 -4.45
CA PHE A 84 9.32 20.69 -4.67
C PHE A 84 9.75 20.57 -6.14
N ARG A 85 9.06 21.22 -7.09
CA ARG A 85 9.30 21.07 -8.53
C ARG A 85 10.75 21.32 -8.95
N LYS A 86 11.45 22.26 -8.30
CA LYS A 86 12.84 22.58 -8.63
C LYS A 86 13.76 21.41 -8.27
N GLU A 87 13.65 20.92 -7.05
CA GLU A 87 14.46 19.83 -6.56
C GLU A 87 14.14 18.51 -7.26
N LEU A 88 12.84 18.28 -7.58
CA LEU A 88 12.41 17.12 -8.37
C LEU A 88 13.03 17.13 -9.78
N ASN A 89 13.08 18.29 -10.45
CA ASN A 89 13.72 18.42 -11.76
C ASN A 89 15.23 18.18 -11.68
N GLU A 90 15.90 18.68 -10.65
CA GLU A 90 17.33 18.41 -10.43
C GLU A 90 17.61 16.92 -10.20
N LEU A 91 16.73 16.24 -9.44
CA LEU A 91 16.83 14.79 -9.25
C LEU A 91 16.54 14.02 -10.54
N ALA A 92 15.59 14.48 -11.36
CA ALA A 92 15.28 13.87 -12.65
C ALA A 92 16.47 13.96 -13.61
N ASN A 93 17.11 15.14 -13.70
CA ASN A 93 18.30 15.32 -14.52
C ASN A 93 19.48 14.44 -14.05
N LYS A 94 19.65 14.27 -12.73
CA LYS A 94 20.64 13.33 -12.18
C LYS A 94 20.37 11.87 -12.55
N LEU A 95 19.11 11.49 -12.72
CA LEU A 95 18.74 10.14 -13.20
C LEU A 95 19.10 9.98 -14.67
N GLU A 96 18.81 10.98 -15.51
CA GLU A 96 19.13 10.94 -16.94
C GLU A 96 20.63 10.89 -17.19
N ASP A 97 21.43 11.65 -16.46
CA ASP A 97 22.89 11.61 -16.54
C ASP A 97 23.45 10.24 -16.11
N HIS A 98 22.83 9.58 -15.14
CA HIS A 98 23.27 8.26 -14.66
C HIS A 98 22.88 7.12 -15.62
N ASP A 99 21.75 7.22 -16.30
CA ASP A 99 21.33 6.25 -17.32
C ASP A 99 22.10 6.42 -18.65
N GLY A 100 22.68 7.61 -18.90
CA GLY A 100 23.49 7.91 -20.10
C GLY A 100 24.86 7.23 -20.15
N ASP A 101 25.44 6.83 -19.02
CA ASP A 101 26.77 6.21 -18.94
C ASP A 101 26.75 4.66 -19.06
N GLY A 102 25.63 4.06 -19.42
CA GLY A 102 25.51 2.63 -19.77
C GLY A 102 25.92 1.64 -18.69
N LYS A 103 26.39 2.10 -17.55
CA LYS A 103 26.71 1.34 -16.35
C LYS A 103 25.80 1.80 -15.22
N GLY A 104 24.51 1.60 -15.42
CA GLY A 104 23.53 1.78 -14.35
C GLY A 104 23.89 0.86 -13.19
N ASP A 105 24.48 1.44 -12.15
CA ASP A 105 24.67 0.83 -10.82
C ASP A 105 23.32 0.52 -10.13
N LEU A 106 22.27 0.38 -10.94
CA LEU A 106 20.97 -0.18 -10.60
C LEU A 106 20.93 -1.70 -10.76
N GLN A 107 22.06 -2.32 -11.14
CA GLN A 107 22.27 -3.74 -10.89
C GLN A 107 22.50 -3.94 -9.39
N ASP A 108 21.44 -3.72 -8.61
CA ASP A 108 21.31 -4.40 -7.34
C ASP A 108 21.36 -5.89 -7.66
N ASP A 109 22.51 -6.42 -7.34
CA ASP A 109 22.90 -7.81 -7.24
C ASP A 109 21.64 -8.68 -7.01
N HIS A 110 21.39 -9.62 -7.95
CA HIS A 110 20.35 -10.65 -7.90
C HIS A 110 18.90 -10.32 -8.28
N SER A 111 18.57 -9.27 -9.00
CA SER A 111 17.25 -9.20 -9.63
C SER A 111 17.22 -10.05 -10.90
N ARG A 112 17.11 -11.36 -10.73
CA ARG A 112 16.65 -12.24 -11.82
C ARG A 112 15.31 -11.67 -12.29
N PRO A 113 15.09 -11.52 -13.60
CA PRO A 113 13.82 -11.00 -14.09
C PRO A 113 12.69 -11.86 -13.55
N ILE A 114 11.77 -11.23 -12.82
CA ILE A 114 10.61 -11.94 -12.25
C ILE A 114 9.73 -12.35 -13.43
N PRO A 115 9.49 -13.65 -13.66
CA PRO A 115 8.64 -14.08 -14.74
C PRO A 115 7.23 -13.51 -14.61
N ALA A 116 6.62 -13.09 -15.72
CA ALA A 116 5.29 -12.47 -15.73
C ALA A 116 4.22 -13.38 -15.08
N TRP A 117 4.34 -14.71 -15.22
CA TRP A 117 3.42 -15.65 -14.60
C TRP A 117 3.43 -15.60 -13.07
N VAL A 118 4.58 -15.31 -12.43
CA VAL A 118 4.67 -15.12 -10.97
C VAL A 118 3.89 -13.90 -10.57
N THR A 119 4.04 -12.78 -11.29
CA THR A 119 3.29 -11.55 -11.04
C THR A 119 1.78 -11.74 -11.22
N ILE A 120 1.37 -12.44 -12.29
CA ILE A 120 -0.04 -12.77 -12.54
C ILE A 120 -0.60 -13.63 -11.40
N THR A 121 0.14 -14.61 -10.94
CA THR A 121 -0.28 -15.48 -9.83
C THR A 121 -0.46 -14.67 -8.54
N HIS A 122 0.40 -13.71 -8.24
CA HIS A 122 0.22 -12.82 -7.09
C HIS A 122 -1.06 -11.95 -7.21
N LEU A 123 -1.33 -11.43 -8.41
CA LEU A 123 -2.56 -10.68 -8.66
C LEU A 123 -3.82 -11.55 -8.49
N LEU A 124 -3.76 -12.81 -8.92
CA LEU A 124 -4.84 -13.76 -8.72
C LEU A 124 -5.08 -14.07 -7.24
N PHE A 125 -4.02 -14.27 -6.44
CA PHE A 125 -4.18 -14.46 -4.99
C PHE A 125 -4.72 -13.21 -4.30
N MET A 126 -4.33 -12.02 -4.74
CA MET A 126 -4.88 -10.77 -4.22
C MET A 126 -6.37 -10.65 -4.55
N ALA A 127 -6.76 -10.92 -5.80
CA ALA A 127 -8.16 -10.94 -6.21
C ALA A 127 -8.98 -11.99 -5.45
N TRP A 128 -8.43 -13.19 -5.26
CA TRP A 128 -9.02 -14.24 -4.44
C TRP A 128 -9.30 -13.77 -3.02
N THR A 129 -8.31 -13.17 -2.37
CA THR A 129 -8.44 -12.69 -0.98
C THR A 129 -9.52 -11.61 -0.86
N VAL A 130 -9.59 -10.69 -1.82
CA VAL A 130 -10.62 -9.63 -1.86
C VAL A 130 -12.01 -10.23 -2.09
N TYR A 131 -12.14 -11.16 -3.03
CA TYR A 131 -13.42 -11.78 -3.38
C TYR A 131 -13.98 -12.63 -2.23
N PHE A 132 -13.13 -13.40 -1.55
CA PHE A 132 -13.51 -14.27 -0.44
C PHE A 132 -13.28 -13.64 0.94
N ALA A 133 -13.15 -12.31 1.04
CA ALA A 133 -12.88 -11.61 2.30
C ALA A 133 -13.90 -11.93 3.42
N HIS A 134 -15.14 -12.23 3.05
CA HIS A 134 -16.23 -12.57 3.99
C HIS A 134 -16.31 -14.05 4.36
N THR A 135 -15.47 -14.90 3.77
CA THR A 135 -15.47 -16.35 4.01
C THR A 135 -14.13 -16.78 4.60
N PRO A 136 -13.97 -16.79 5.96
CA PRO A 136 -12.68 -17.00 6.62
C PRO A 136 -11.94 -18.26 6.16
N ALA A 137 -12.65 -19.36 5.97
CA ALA A 137 -12.05 -20.63 5.53
C ALA A 137 -11.37 -20.52 4.15
N LEU A 138 -12.00 -19.80 3.20
CA LEU A 138 -11.48 -19.66 1.85
C LEU A 138 -10.33 -18.67 1.75
N PHE A 139 -10.39 -17.54 2.45
CA PHE A 139 -9.27 -16.59 2.39
C PHE A 139 -8.05 -17.08 3.19
N ILE A 140 -8.26 -17.78 4.33
CA ILE A 140 -7.15 -18.41 5.07
C ILE A 140 -6.54 -19.54 4.25
N GLY A 141 -7.36 -20.41 3.65
CA GLY A 141 -6.88 -21.45 2.76
C GLY A 141 -6.11 -20.91 1.56
N GLY A 142 -6.61 -19.86 0.92
CA GLY A 142 -5.93 -19.14 -0.17
C GLY A 142 -4.60 -18.54 0.28
N PHE A 143 -4.55 -17.96 1.48
CA PHE A 143 -3.30 -17.41 2.04
C PHE A 143 -2.27 -18.51 2.33
N LEU A 144 -2.66 -19.64 2.89
CA LEU A 144 -1.76 -20.78 3.11
C LEU A 144 -1.24 -21.33 1.78
N PHE A 145 -2.10 -21.44 0.76
CA PHE A 145 -1.69 -21.85 -0.57
C PHE A 145 -0.73 -20.84 -1.22
N PHE A 146 -0.97 -19.54 -1.03
CA PHE A 146 -0.03 -18.50 -1.44
C PHE A 146 1.35 -18.65 -0.78
N LEU A 147 1.40 -18.96 0.53
CA LEU A 147 2.68 -19.21 1.21
C LEU A 147 3.41 -20.43 0.63
N ALA A 148 2.68 -21.50 0.33
CA ALA A 148 3.26 -22.68 -0.33
C ALA A 148 3.77 -22.36 -1.74
N PHE A 149 2.99 -21.63 -2.54
CA PHE A 149 3.41 -21.15 -3.86
C PHE A 149 4.67 -20.30 -3.78
N ARG A 150 4.72 -19.37 -2.83
CA ARG A 150 5.89 -18.54 -2.59
C ARG A 150 7.12 -19.38 -2.22
N GLN A 151 6.97 -20.40 -1.38
CA GLN A 151 8.06 -21.28 -1.00
C GLN A 151 8.62 -22.05 -2.22
N GLY A 152 7.75 -22.53 -3.10
CA GLY A 152 8.14 -23.22 -4.34
C GLY A 152 8.82 -22.30 -5.36
N THR A 153 8.50 -21.00 -5.33
CA THR A 153 9.04 -20.00 -6.27
C THR A 153 10.05 -19.04 -5.62
N ALA A 154 10.59 -19.40 -4.46
CA ALA A 154 11.49 -18.55 -3.68
C ALA A 154 12.72 -18.06 -4.44
N HIS A 155 13.20 -18.83 -5.43
CA HIS A 155 14.34 -18.46 -6.29
C HIS A 155 14.04 -17.31 -7.27
N HIS A 156 12.75 -16.96 -7.47
CA HIS A 156 12.30 -15.83 -8.30
C HIS A 156 11.75 -14.67 -7.48
N GLN A 157 11.72 -14.78 -6.15
CA GLN A 157 11.05 -13.82 -5.29
C GLN A 157 11.95 -13.32 -4.16
N PHE A 158 11.71 -12.06 -3.73
CA PHE A 158 12.36 -11.53 -2.54
C PHE A 158 11.80 -12.17 -1.25
N ASN A 159 12.60 -12.15 -0.19
CA ASN A 159 12.15 -12.62 1.12
C ASN A 159 10.99 -11.75 1.64
N VAL A 160 9.84 -12.38 1.87
CA VAL A 160 8.68 -11.70 2.45
C VAL A 160 8.87 -11.62 3.96
N GLN A 161 8.89 -10.40 4.47
CA GLN A 161 8.89 -10.14 5.91
C GLN A 161 7.45 -10.20 6.44
N LEU A 162 7.01 -11.39 6.89
CA LEU A 162 5.65 -11.59 7.42
C LEU A 162 5.44 -10.96 8.81
N ARG A 163 6.51 -10.71 9.55
CA ARG A 163 6.43 -10.19 10.93
C ARG A 163 5.67 -8.86 11.03
N GLY A 164 5.97 -7.91 10.14
CA GLY A 164 5.30 -6.61 10.13
C GLY A 164 3.78 -6.72 9.89
N PRO A 165 3.34 -7.32 8.77
CA PRO A 165 1.92 -7.52 8.48
C PRO A 165 1.17 -8.29 9.56
N ILE A 166 1.78 -9.33 10.17
CA ILE A 166 1.17 -10.11 11.26
C ILE A 166 0.96 -9.23 12.50
N LEU A 167 1.96 -8.45 12.91
CA LEU A 167 1.82 -7.54 14.05
C LEU A 167 0.75 -6.48 13.81
N VAL A 168 0.65 -5.93 12.60
CA VAL A 168 -0.45 -5.02 12.22
C VAL A 168 -1.80 -5.72 12.31
N GLY A 169 -1.90 -6.97 11.84
CA GLY A 169 -3.12 -7.77 11.93
C GLY A 169 -3.57 -7.97 13.38
N PHE A 170 -2.67 -8.34 14.29
CA PHE A 170 -2.96 -8.47 15.72
C PHE A 170 -3.35 -7.14 16.37
N PHE A 171 -2.68 -6.06 16.01
CA PHE A 171 -3.04 -4.72 16.48
C PHE A 171 -4.47 -4.34 16.06
N LEU A 172 -4.82 -4.56 14.80
CA LEU A 172 -6.17 -4.29 14.29
C LEU A 172 -7.24 -5.18 14.93
N ALA A 173 -6.95 -6.47 15.10
CA ALA A 173 -7.84 -7.40 15.81
C ALA A 173 -8.09 -6.93 17.24
N GLY A 174 -7.04 -6.52 17.97
CA GLY A 174 -7.14 -5.93 19.30
C GLY A 174 -8.03 -4.68 19.31
N LEU A 175 -7.84 -3.78 18.36
CA LEU A 175 -8.64 -2.55 18.23
C LEU A 175 -10.12 -2.85 18.00
N VAL A 176 -10.45 -3.80 17.12
CA VAL A 176 -11.83 -4.20 16.83
C VAL A 176 -12.49 -4.85 18.06
N ILE A 177 -11.77 -5.73 18.76
CA ILE A 177 -12.28 -6.38 19.96
C ILE A 177 -12.54 -5.35 21.05
N HIS A 178 -11.55 -4.48 21.35
CA HIS A 178 -11.71 -3.44 22.37
C HIS A 178 -12.82 -2.45 22.01
N GLY A 179 -12.90 -2.00 20.77
CA GLY A 179 -13.97 -1.11 20.30
C GLY A 179 -15.35 -1.75 20.42
N GLY A 180 -15.48 -3.03 20.08
CA GLY A 180 -16.73 -3.79 20.20
C GLY A 180 -17.19 -3.97 21.65
N LEU A 181 -16.24 -4.17 22.58
CA LEU A 181 -16.53 -4.32 24.01
C LEU A 181 -16.96 -3.01 24.69
N GLN A 182 -16.71 -1.86 24.11
CA GLN A 182 -17.07 -0.54 24.65
C GLN A 182 -18.49 -0.10 24.29
N GLY A 183 -19.20 -0.84 23.44
CA GLY A 183 -20.56 -0.48 22.99
C GLY A 183 -21.59 -0.31 24.13
N TRP A 184 -21.40 -0.96 25.28
CA TRP A 184 -22.34 -0.93 26.41
C TRP A 184 -22.39 0.44 27.13
N TRP A 185 -21.33 1.24 27.08
CA TRP A 185 -21.30 2.56 27.72
C TRP A 185 -21.33 3.70 26.70
N LEU A 186 -21.02 3.44 25.41
CA LEU A 186 -21.14 4.41 24.33
C LEU A 186 -22.56 4.48 23.73
N GLY A 187 -23.37 3.45 23.94
CA GLY A 187 -24.71 3.36 23.38
C GLY A 187 -25.80 4.26 23.99
N PRO A 188 -25.67 4.80 25.20
CA PRO A 188 -26.68 5.72 25.78
C PRO A 188 -26.47 7.20 25.42
N VAL A 189 -25.51 7.57 24.62
CA VAL A 189 -25.25 8.94 24.14
C VAL A 189 -25.72 9.06 22.68
#